data_83e3958b2f1ba197b7b640e5c7a14ac4
#
_entry.id   83e3958b2f1ba197b7b640e5c7a14ac4
#
_cell.length_a   1.000
_cell.length_b   1.000
_cell.length_c   1.000
_cell.angle_alpha   90.00
_cell.angle_beta   90.00
_cell.angle_gamma   90.00
#
_symmetry.space_group_name_H-M   'P 1'
#
loop_
_entity.id
_entity.type
_entity.pdbx_description
1 polymer ?
#
loop_
_entity_poly.entity_id
_entity_poly.type
_entity_poly.pdbx_seq_one_letter_code
_entity_poly.pdbx_strand_id
1 'polypeptide(L)'
;MARFRSVFALSALALAASALAACTPAVSSSAPRDPFASPIVPGQSARASAGGGRATIDAPSPRSGSGTVTVALVGGAQLPTETAQAFTEATGFTVAVVSIDGVGSLPKTSADVVLGLDGADAVAASAAGTIASTAPRDTSTLAGTAVEGAAAAIAYGRDDVCVIADKSWLSANGRSLPTSFGDLTSPRVRSLLVVPDPTSSSVGRAFVQEAAAQTGEGLGAFAQSLSPRIDPSLGAAVGVWTAGGHVSQGYVGQLVGGEAEASGAYPLVVAPRSLAAAAATNTGADSYGAPVSSTCIARILYAAATASPASDGAESLIAWLQGERAQRLLATAGSAYPIDGGVAADTKAAWLMGISGDAVVPDETVASPEAITAWLATWNSALSAPASTQPEGEDGDEPAAPSPAPVVTRPSAPDPGTDTEDED
;
A
#
# COMPACT_ATOMS: atom_id res chain seq x y z
N MET A 1 73.21 59.34 -10.70
CA MET A 1 74.48 58.55 -10.70
C MET A 1 74.32 57.42 -9.68
N ALA A 2 74.68 56.17 -10.16
CA ALA A 2 75.13 55.05 -9.39
C ALA A 2 74.05 54.40 -8.44
N ARG A 3 73.59 53.23 -8.75
CA ARG A 3 74.13 51.81 -8.74
C ARG A 3 73.83 51.05 -7.47
N PHE A 4 73.08 49.96 -7.66
CA PHE A 4 73.26 48.55 -7.12
C PHE A 4 73.12 48.37 -5.63
N ARG A 5 72.40 47.37 -5.12
CA ARG A 5 72.46 45.91 -5.30
C ARG A 5 71.33 45.17 -4.57
N SER A 6 70.89 44.13 -5.20
CA SER A 6 69.99 43.06 -4.67
C SER A 6 70.58 42.40 -3.41
N VAL A 7 69.74 41.98 -2.48
CA VAL A 7 69.96 40.81 -1.65
C VAL A 7 68.62 40.12 -1.40
N PHE A 8 68.57 38.85 -1.76
CA PHE A 8 67.53 37.92 -1.49
C PHE A 8 67.38 37.67 0.01
N ALA A 9 66.15 37.72 0.51
CA ALA A 9 65.85 37.09 1.79
C ALA A 9 64.56 36.29 1.59
N LEU A 10 64.73 34.95 1.53
CA LEU A 10 63.61 34.02 1.68
C LEU A 10 63.03 34.16 3.07
N SER A 11 61.78 34.55 3.17
CA SER A 11 61.03 34.45 4.42
C SER A 11 59.90 33.44 4.17
N ALA A 12 60.00 32.33 4.87
CA ALA A 12 58.99 31.28 4.89
C ALA A 12 57.69 31.83 5.45
N LEU A 13 56.65 31.86 4.60
CA LEU A 13 55.29 32.16 5.00
C LEU A 13 54.68 30.85 5.54
N ALA A 14 54.61 30.72 6.86
CA ALA A 14 53.82 29.68 7.51
C ALA A 14 52.35 29.93 7.25
N LEU A 15 51.72 29.09 6.40
CA LEU A 15 50.28 29.03 6.26
C LEU A 15 49.68 28.45 7.57
N ALA A 16 49.16 29.28 8.40
CA ALA A 16 48.24 28.89 9.42
C ALA A 16 46.89 28.59 8.74
N ALA A 17 46.64 27.32 8.46
CA ALA A 17 45.32 26.83 8.06
C ALA A 17 44.42 26.90 9.29
N SER A 18 43.67 27.98 9.40
CA SER A 18 42.56 28.10 10.35
C SER A 18 41.47 27.16 9.91
N ALA A 19 41.36 25.99 10.51
CA ALA A 19 40.21 25.12 10.40
C ALA A 19 39.00 25.85 11.00
N LEU A 20 38.23 26.55 10.17
CA LEU A 20 36.86 26.88 10.49
C LEU A 20 36.08 25.59 10.52
N ALA A 21 35.94 25.00 11.71
CA ALA A 21 34.90 24.03 11.99
C ALA A 21 33.57 24.75 11.80
N ALA A 22 33.01 24.69 10.59
CA ALA A 22 31.62 25.00 10.35
C ALA A 22 30.79 24.00 11.15
N CYS A 23 30.36 24.40 12.36
CA CYS A 23 29.21 23.80 13.00
C CYS A 23 28.01 24.08 12.10
N THR A 24 27.77 23.23 11.10
CA THR A 24 26.46 23.11 10.50
C THR A 24 25.55 22.65 11.63
N PRO A 25 24.51 23.42 12.00
CA PRO A 25 23.49 22.90 12.88
C PRO A 25 22.96 21.64 12.18
N ALA A 26 23.03 20.50 12.88
CA ALA A 26 22.31 19.32 12.46
C ALA A 26 20.84 19.75 12.38
N VAL A 27 20.32 19.94 11.19
CA VAL A 27 18.90 20.07 10.96
C VAL A 27 18.38 18.71 11.37
N SER A 28 17.84 18.60 12.58
CA SER A 28 17.06 17.47 12.98
C SER A 28 15.86 17.49 12.05
N SER A 29 15.91 16.70 10.98
CA SER A 29 14.75 16.46 10.15
C SER A 29 13.73 15.79 11.08
N SER A 30 12.68 16.50 11.40
CA SER A 30 11.51 15.99 12.15
C SER A 30 10.67 15.04 11.30
N ALA A 31 11.16 14.65 10.12
CA ALA A 31 10.50 13.65 9.29
C ALA A 31 10.44 12.32 10.05
N PRO A 32 9.26 11.69 10.13
CA PRO A 32 9.08 10.38 10.73
C PRO A 32 10.08 9.39 10.10
N ARG A 33 10.72 8.58 10.92
CA ARG A 33 11.62 7.54 10.41
C ARG A 33 10.78 6.33 10.06
N ASP A 34 10.89 5.91 8.81
CA ASP A 34 10.34 4.63 8.38
C ASP A 34 11.02 3.50 9.19
N PRO A 35 10.28 2.76 10.04
CA PRO A 35 10.85 1.69 10.86
C PRO A 35 11.36 0.51 10.03
N PHE A 36 10.98 0.42 8.75
CA PHE A 36 11.41 -0.60 7.81
C PHE A 36 12.56 -0.13 6.91
N ALA A 37 12.94 1.16 6.97
CA ALA A 37 14.06 1.66 6.20
C ALA A 37 15.38 1.14 6.76
N SER A 38 16.21 0.54 5.92
CA SER A 38 17.58 0.21 6.30
C SER A 38 18.35 1.49 6.61
N PRO A 39 19.16 1.55 7.69
CA PRO A 39 19.96 2.72 7.98
C PRO A 39 20.93 2.99 6.82
N ILE A 40 20.83 4.18 6.21
CA ILE A 40 21.75 4.63 5.17
C ILE A 40 23.09 4.93 5.86
N VAL A 41 24.10 4.10 5.61
CA VAL A 41 25.47 4.37 6.03
C VAL A 41 26.09 5.32 5.00
N PRO A 42 26.53 6.54 5.39
CA PRO A 42 27.15 7.46 4.46
C PRO A 42 28.39 6.80 3.80
N GLY A 43 28.39 6.74 2.47
CA GLY A 43 29.51 6.21 1.68
C GLY A 43 29.31 4.82 1.07
N GLN A 44 28.22 4.14 1.32
CA GLN A 44 27.87 2.90 0.61
C GLN A 44 26.90 3.21 -0.54
N SER A 45 27.31 2.87 -1.76
CA SER A 45 26.45 2.91 -2.93
C SER A 45 25.24 1.98 -2.73
N ALA A 46 24.07 2.38 -3.19
CA ALA A 46 22.78 1.70 -3.03
C ALA A 46 22.71 0.22 -3.48
N ARG A 47 23.83 -0.35 -3.95
CA ARG A 47 23.97 -1.76 -4.36
C ARG A 47 24.31 -2.73 -3.24
N ALA A 48 24.61 -2.27 -2.03
CA ALA A 48 25.07 -3.12 -0.93
C ALA A 48 24.09 -3.23 0.25
N SER A 49 22.91 -2.66 0.18
CA SER A 49 21.98 -2.59 1.31
C SER A 49 21.02 -3.79 1.44
N ALA A 50 21.33 -4.93 0.83
CA ALA A 50 20.67 -6.20 1.17
C ALA A 50 21.18 -6.81 2.52
N GLY A 51 22.01 -6.08 3.25
CA GLY A 51 22.59 -6.48 4.53
C GLY A 51 22.24 -5.52 5.67
N GLY A 52 21.03 -5.00 5.72
CA GLY A 52 20.53 -4.25 6.86
C GLY A 52 20.54 -5.12 8.10
N GLY A 53 21.12 -4.59 9.20
CA GLY A 53 21.25 -5.31 10.45
C GLY A 53 19.94 -5.98 10.83
N ARG A 54 19.99 -7.29 10.97
CA ARG A 54 18.92 -8.15 11.44
C ARG A 54 18.36 -7.56 12.74
N ALA A 55 17.17 -7.00 12.71
CA ALA A 55 16.34 -7.01 13.89
C ALA A 55 15.91 -8.47 14.07
N THR A 56 16.72 -9.25 14.75
CA THR A 56 16.33 -10.58 15.19
C THR A 56 15.23 -10.37 16.19
N ILE A 57 13.99 -10.55 15.76
CA ILE A 57 12.88 -10.75 16.68
C ILE A 57 13.16 -12.13 17.26
N ASP A 58 13.43 -12.21 18.56
CA ASP A 58 13.35 -13.48 19.28
C ASP A 58 11.88 -13.90 19.17
N ALA A 59 11.56 -14.57 18.04
CA ALA A 59 10.21 -14.98 17.75
C ALA A 59 9.84 -16.07 18.77
N PRO A 60 8.84 -15.84 19.60
CA PRO A 60 8.40 -16.83 20.54
C PRO A 60 7.82 -18.02 19.79
N SER A 61 7.92 -19.17 20.40
CA SER A 61 7.29 -20.37 19.86
C SER A 61 5.77 -20.24 20.05
N PRO A 62 4.97 -20.29 18.98
CA PRO A 62 3.52 -20.24 19.09
C PRO A 62 3.04 -21.42 19.90
N ARG A 63 1.99 -21.23 20.68
CA ARG A 63 1.41 -22.32 21.48
C ARG A 63 0.67 -23.29 20.59
N SER A 64 0.78 -24.57 20.91
CA SER A 64 0.01 -25.61 20.24
C SER A 64 -1.36 -25.81 20.94
N GLY A 65 -2.35 -26.16 20.13
CA GLY A 65 -3.71 -26.39 20.58
C GLY A 65 -4.58 -27.01 19.49
N SER A 66 -5.89 -26.83 19.60
CA SER A 66 -6.85 -27.29 18.61
C SER A 66 -8.04 -26.33 18.54
N GLY A 67 -8.79 -26.41 17.47
CA GLY A 67 -9.94 -25.54 17.20
C GLY A 67 -9.65 -24.60 16.03
N THR A 68 -10.61 -23.73 15.75
CA THR A 68 -10.52 -22.80 14.62
C THR A 68 -10.28 -21.38 15.12
N VAL A 69 -9.33 -20.68 14.52
CA VAL A 69 -9.12 -19.24 14.68
C VAL A 69 -9.81 -18.54 13.53
N THR A 70 -10.81 -17.73 13.82
CA THR A 70 -11.49 -16.91 12.81
C THR A 70 -10.76 -15.58 12.65
N VAL A 71 -10.32 -15.29 11.44
CA VAL A 71 -9.51 -14.12 11.11
C VAL A 71 -10.31 -13.15 10.25
N ALA A 72 -10.50 -11.92 10.73
CA ALA A 72 -11.02 -10.81 9.93
C ALA A 72 -9.88 -10.13 9.18
N LEU A 73 -9.99 -10.02 7.87
CA LEU A 73 -9.06 -9.27 7.02
C LEU A 73 -9.64 -7.91 6.70
N VAL A 74 -8.87 -6.83 6.91
CA VAL A 74 -9.24 -5.45 6.62
C VAL A 74 -8.19 -4.76 5.75
N GLY A 75 -8.57 -3.69 5.05
CA GLY A 75 -7.64 -2.87 4.29
C GLY A 75 -6.91 -3.58 3.16
N GLY A 76 -7.48 -4.65 2.61
CA GLY A 76 -6.85 -5.45 1.56
C GLY A 76 -5.78 -6.42 2.05
N ALA A 77 -5.63 -6.60 3.37
CA ALA A 77 -4.73 -7.60 3.91
C ALA A 77 -5.10 -9.00 3.42
N GLN A 78 -4.10 -9.83 3.26
CA GLN A 78 -4.23 -11.19 2.78
C GLN A 78 -3.57 -12.17 3.76
N LEU A 79 -4.19 -13.32 3.93
CA LEU A 79 -3.58 -14.47 4.59
C LEU A 79 -3.56 -15.63 3.57
N PRO A 80 -2.44 -15.85 2.87
CA PRO A 80 -2.33 -16.90 1.86
C PRO A 80 -2.62 -18.28 2.45
N THR A 81 -3.20 -19.15 1.62
CA THR A 81 -3.58 -20.51 2.04
C THR A 81 -2.38 -21.28 2.59
N GLU A 82 -1.23 -21.17 1.95
CA GLU A 82 0.02 -21.81 2.40
C GLU A 82 0.46 -21.29 3.78
N THR A 83 0.24 -20.00 4.03
CA THR A 83 0.53 -19.37 5.33
C THR A 83 -0.41 -19.94 6.42
N ALA A 84 -1.71 -20.02 6.13
CA ALA A 84 -2.68 -20.61 7.05
C ALA A 84 -2.42 -22.09 7.32
N GLN A 85 -2.08 -22.86 6.29
CA GLN A 85 -1.73 -24.28 6.43
C GLN A 85 -0.46 -24.47 7.27
N ALA A 86 0.58 -23.67 7.03
CA ALA A 86 1.82 -23.73 7.80
C ALA A 86 1.62 -23.37 9.28
N PHE A 87 0.70 -22.45 9.58
CA PHE A 87 0.29 -22.18 10.95
C PHE A 87 -0.39 -23.40 11.57
N THR A 88 -1.32 -24.04 10.83
CA THR A 88 -2.01 -25.26 11.31
C THR A 88 -1.02 -26.39 11.58
N GLU A 89 -0.05 -26.62 10.70
CA GLU A 89 1.00 -27.61 10.89
C GLU A 89 1.86 -27.33 12.13
N ALA A 90 2.15 -26.06 12.40
CA ALA A 90 3.01 -25.65 13.51
C ALA A 90 2.29 -25.71 14.86
N THR A 91 0.96 -25.50 14.90
CA THR A 91 0.25 -25.27 16.15
C THR A 91 -0.91 -26.24 16.41
N GLY A 92 -1.50 -26.82 15.37
CA GLY A 92 -2.70 -27.62 15.44
C GLY A 92 -4.02 -26.82 15.35
N PHE A 93 -3.99 -25.50 15.42
CA PHE A 93 -5.17 -24.67 15.18
C PHE A 93 -5.43 -24.54 13.68
N THR A 94 -6.70 -24.62 13.26
CA THR A 94 -7.11 -24.29 11.89
C THR A 94 -7.47 -22.82 11.76
N VAL A 95 -7.52 -22.30 10.52
CA VAL A 95 -7.84 -20.89 10.25
C VAL A 95 -9.08 -20.81 9.37
N ALA A 96 -10.03 -19.96 9.75
CA ALA A 96 -11.13 -19.50 8.90
C ALA A 96 -10.97 -18.00 8.66
N VAL A 97 -11.27 -17.54 7.44
CA VAL A 97 -11.06 -16.15 7.04
C VAL A 97 -12.37 -15.49 6.68
N VAL A 98 -12.57 -14.25 7.12
CA VAL A 98 -13.66 -13.37 6.71
C VAL A 98 -13.08 -12.00 6.30
N SER A 99 -13.47 -11.47 5.13
CA SER A 99 -13.07 -10.12 4.71
C SER A 99 -14.07 -9.10 5.23
N ILE A 100 -13.58 -7.94 5.69
CA ILE A 100 -14.39 -6.81 6.13
C ILE A 100 -13.87 -5.52 5.47
N ASP A 101 -14.78 -4.60 5.14
CA ASP A 101 -14.41 -3.33 4.48
C ASP A 101 -13.67 -2.38 5.43
N GLY A 102 -14.00 -2.41 6.73
CA GLY A 102 -13.35 -1.57 7.74
C GLY A 102 -13.63 -2.07 9.15
N VAL A 103 -12.86 -1.57 10.11
CA VAL A 103 -12.91 -1.98 11.53
C VAL A 103 -14.28 -1.79 12.19
N GLY A 104 -15.11 -0.88 11.69
CA GLY A 104 -16.49 -0.70 12.16
C GLY A 104 -17.39 -1.92 11.91
N SER A 105 -17.00 -2.82 11.03
CA SER A 105 -17.70 -4.08 10.76
C SER A 105 -17.25 -5.22 11.67
N LEU A 106 -16.13 -5.07 12.39
CA LEU A 106 -15.55 -6.12 13.25
C LEU A 106 -16.55 -6.67 14.29
N PRO A 107 -17.36 -5.84 14.99
CA PRO A 107 -18.34 -6.36 15.97
C PRO A 107 -19.45 -7.22 15.38
N LYS A 108 -19.64 -7.21 14.06
CA LYS A 108 -20.65 -8.02 13.35
C LYS A 108 -20.09 -9.38 12.93
N THR A 109 -18.82 -9.63 13.19
CA THR A 109 -18.13 -10.88 12.91
C THR A 109 -17.95 -11.66 14.22
N SER A 110 -17.68 -12.94 14.09
CA SER A 110 -17.20 -13.80 15.20
C SER A 110 -15.68 -13.98 15.13
N ALA A 111 -14.95 -12.96 14.67
CA ALA A 111 -13.52 -13.06 14.50
C ALA A 111 -12.78 -13.06 15.84
N ASP A 112 -11.74 -13.89 15.91
CA ASP A 112 -10.82 -13.97 17.04
C ASP A 112 -9.63 -13.02 16.88
N VAL A 113 -9.24 -12.78 15.61
CA VAL A 113 -8.11 -11.94 15.23
C VAL A 113 -8.53 -11.04 14.08
N VAL A 114 -8.02 -9.81 14.07
CA VAL A 114 -8.08 -8.91 12.91
C VAL A 114 -6.67 -8.69 12.37
N LEU A 115 -6.52 -8.79 11.03
CA LEU A 115 -5.27 -8.55 10.31
C LEU A 115 -5.45 -7.42 9.31
N GLY A 116 -4.40 -6.63 9.13
CA GLY A 116 -4.37 -5.55 8.14
C GLY A 116 -4.82 -4.19 8.66
N LEU A 117 -4.93 -4.05 9.99
CA LEU A 117 -5.10 -2.72 10.59
C LEU A 117 -3.92 -1.83 10.18
N ASP A 118 -4.19 -0.57 9.91
CA ASP A 118 -3.19 0.48 9.99
C ASP A 118 -3.20 1.13 11.39
N GLY A 119 -2.34 2.11 11.63
CA GLY A 119 -2.26 2.76 12.93
C GLY A 119 -3.58 3.43 13.34
N ALA A 120 -4.29 4.07 12.41
CA ALA A 120 -5.55 4.74 12.69
C ALA A 120 -6.68 3.75 12.96
N ASP A 121 -6.73 2.65 12.20
CA ASP A 121 -7.67 1.55 12.46
C ASP A 121 -7.44 0.92 13.82
N ALA A 122 -6.18 0.73 14.20
CA ALA A 122 -5.82 0.17 15.51
C ALA A 122 -6.29 1.08 16.66
N VAL A 123 -6.06 2.39 16.56
CA VAL A 123 -6.54 3.38 17.53
C VAL A 123 -8.07 3.37 17.61
N ALA A 124 -8.74 3.41 16.45
CA ALA A 124 -10.20 3.41 16.40
C ALA A 124 -10.80 2.12 17.01
N ALA A 125 -10.24 0.95 16.67
CA ALA A 125 -10.68 -0.33 17.20
C ALA A 125 -10.44 -0.47 18.71
N SER A 126 -9.30 0.05 19.19
CA SER A 126 -8.97 0.11 20.62
C SER A 126 -9.92 1.02 21.38
N ALA A 127 -10.16 2.25 20.88
CA ALA A 127 -11.08 3.21 21.48
C ALA A 127 -12.53 2.68 21.51
N ALA A 128 -12.95 1.92 20.51
CA ALA A 128 -14.23 1.26 20.46
C ALA A 128 -14.32 -0.01 21.34
N GLY A 129 -13.21 -0.45 21.94
CA GLY A 129 -13.15 -1.68 22.74
C GLY A 129 -13.41 -2.96 21.93
N THR A 130 -13.15 -2.95 20.62
CA THR A 130 -13.37 -4.10 19.74
C THR A 130 -12.15 -5.01 19.62
N ILE A 131 -10.96 -4.52 19.98
CA ILE A 131 -9.75 -5.32 20.12
C ILE A 131 -9.31 -5.38 21.59
N ALA A 132 -8.44 -6.32 21.91
CA ALA A 132 -7.87 -6.50 23.25
C ALA A 132 -7.18 -5.19 23.71
N SER A 133 -7.11 -4.97 25.02
CA SER A 133 -6.47 -3.78 25.61
C SER A 133 -4.97 -3.94 25.81
N THR A 134 -4.44 -5.16 25.74
CA THR A 134 -3.05 -5.50 26.02
C THR A 134 -2.45 -6.30 24.86
N ALA A 135 -1.15 -6.15 24.66
CA ALA A 135 -0.43 -6.94 23.69
C ALA A 135 -0.58 -8.44 23.98
N PRO A 136 -0.73 -9.29 22.94
CA PRO A 136 -0.69 -10.71 23.08
C PRO A 136 0.63 -11.17 23.69
N ARG A 137 0.57 -12.26 24.45
CA ARG A 137 1.78 -12.87 25.00
C ARG A 137 2.66 -13.36 23.86
N ASP A 138 3.94 -13.43 24.18
CA ASP A 138 4.91 -13.97 23.23
C ASP A 138 5.00 -13.17 21.91
N THR A 139 4.67 -11.90 21.90
CA THR A 139 4.87 -10.98 20.77
C THR A 139 5.89 -9.91 21.09
N SER A 140 6.49 -9.34 20.06
CA SER A 140 7.46 -8.25 20.18
C SER A 140 6.96 -7.00 19.45
N THR A 141 7.12 -5.84 20.10
CA THR A 141 6.90 -4.55 19.43
C THR A 141 8.21 -4.12 18.77
N LEU A 142 8.23 -4.10 17.44
CA LEU A 142 9.37 -3.59 16.69
C LEU A 142 9.57 -2.10 16.96
N ALA A 143 10.83 -1.65 17.05
CA ALA A 143 11.13 -0.25 17.26
C ALA A 143 10.49 0.65 16.17
N GLY A 144 9.76 1.66 16.60
CA GLY A 144 9.05 2.57 15.68
C GLY A 144 7.70 2.07 15.15
N THR A 145 7.22 0.90 15.61
CA THR A 145 5.90 0.38 15.20
C THR A 145 4.86 0.40 16.31
N ALA A 146 5.21 0.89 17.50
CA ALA A 146 4.22 1.02 18.57
C ALA A 146 3.13 2.03 18.17
N VAL A 147 1.88 1.65 18.40
CA VAL A 147 0.72 2.51 18.16
C VAL A 147 0.25 3.06 19.50
N GLU A 148 0.38 4.37 19.69
CA GLU A 148 -0.12 5.03 20.89
C GLU A 148 -1.65 4.86 20.97
N GLY A 149 -2.15 4.46 22.13
CA GLY A 149 -3.56 4.18 22.34
C GLY A 149 -4.05 2.80 21.85
N ALA A 150 -3.18 1.97 21.25
CA ALA A 150 -3.54 0.64 20.75
C ALA A 150 -2.43 -0.40 21.02
N ALA A 151 -2.08 -0.61 22.28
CA ALA A 151 -0.99 -1.50 22.69
C ALA A 151 -1.15 -2.96 22.23
N ALA A 152 -2.37 -3.40 21.93
CA ALA A 152 -2.65 -4.75 21.41
C ALA A 152 -2.33 -4.92 19.93
N ALA A 153 -2.10 -3.83 19.19
CA ALA A 153 -1.79 -3.86 17.77
C ALA A 153 -0.31 -4.20 17.56
N ILE A 154 -0.05 -5.35 16.98
CA ILE A 154 1.30 -5.89 16.78
C ILE A 154 1.63 -5.87 15.29
N ALA A 155 2.70 -5.18 14.91
CA ALA A 155 3.16 -5.13 13.53
C ALA A 155 3.61 -6.51 13.05
N TYR A 156 3.13 -6.90 11.85
CA TYR A 156 3.53 -8.16 11.22
C TYR A 156 4.02 -8.00 9.79
N GLY A 157 3.89 -6.83 9.20
CA GLY A 157 4.33 -6.56 7.83
C GLY A 157 4.10 -5.11 7.44
N ARG A 158 4.37 -4.83 6.16
CA ARG A 158 4.11 -3.55 5.51
C ARG A 158 3.50 -3.77 4.13
N ASP A 159 2.52 -2.96 3.76
CA ASP A 159 1.95 -2.94 2.42
C ASP A 159 1.48 -1.52 2.08
N ASP A 160 2.34 -0.76 1.42
CA ASP A 160 2.11 0.64 1.09
C ASP A 160 0.86 0.81 0.23
N VAL A 161 0.15 1.90 0.40
CA VAL A 161 -0.97 2.25 -0.48
C VAL A 161 -0.46 3.20 -1.56
N CYS A 162 -0.76 2.88 -2.81
CA CYS A 162 -0.34 3.65 -3.98
C CYS A 162 -1.47 3.73 -5.00
N VAL A 163 -1.31 4.55 -6.01
CA VAL A 163 -2.02 4.38 -7.28
C VAL A 163 -1.34 3.27 -8.06
N ILE A 164 -2.08 2.22 -8.38
CA ILE A 164 -1.62 1.10 -9.20
C ILE A 164 -2.18 1.30 -10.61
N ALA A 165 -1.30 1.33 -11.60
CA ALA A 165 -1.65 1.52 -13.00
C ALA A 165 -1.62 0.21 -13.77
N ASP A 166 -2.59 -0.01 -14.66
CA ASP A 166 -2.58 -1.09 -15.64
C ASP A 166 -1.68 -0.73 -16.82
N LYS A 167 -0.49 -1.33 -16.87
CA LYS A 167 0.48 -1.10 -17.95
C LYS A 167 -0.04 -1.53 -19.32
N SER A 168 -0.83 -2.60 -19.37
CA SER A 168 -1.36 -3.15 -20.61
C SER A 168 -2.36 -2.20 -21.23
N TRP A 169 -3.29 -1.71 -20.42
CA TRP A 169 -4.28 -0.73 -20.86
C TRP A 169 -3.64 0.57 -21.33
N LEU A 170 -2.69 1.11 -20.52
CA LEU A 170 -1.99 2.33 -20.88
C LEU A 170 -1.26 2.20 -22.21
N SER A 171 -0.55 1.08 -22.40
CA SER A 171 0.16 0.80 -23.66
C SER A 171 -0.81 0.66 -24.84
N ALA A 172 -1.89 -0.09 -24.68
CA ALA A 172 -2.90 -0.31 -25.73
C ALA A 172 -3.61 0.98 -26.17
N ASN A 173 -3.73 1.94 -25.25
CA ASN A 173 -4.39 3.23 -25.50
C ASN A 173 -3.40 4.38 -25.76
N GLY A 174 -2.11 4.09 -25.99
CA GLY A 174 -1.09 5.10 -26.28
C GLY A 174 -0.89 6.11 -25.14
N ARG A 175 -1.14 5.70 -23.91
CA ARG A 175 -1.01 6.54 -22.70
C ARG A 175 0.28 6.23 -21.97
N SER A 176 0.90 7.27 -21.41
CA SER A 176 2.06 7.10 -20.53
C SER A 176 1.63 6.82 -19.10
N LEU A 177 2.46 6.07 -18.38
CA LEU A 177 2.32 5.90 -16.94
C LEU A 177 2.49 7.27 -16.25
N PRO A 178 1.61 7.68 -15.32
CA PRO A 178 1.87 8.82 -14.46
C PRO A 178 3.19 8.65 -13.70
N THR A 179 3.97 9.71 -13.60
CA THR A 179 5.30 9.68 -12.97
C THR A 179 5.39 10.55 -11.72
N SER A 180 4.42 11.45 -11.55
CA SER A 180 4.32 12.33 -10.39
C SER A 180 2.93 12.30 -9.78
N PHE A 181 2.83 12.70 -8.52
CA PHE A 181 1.54 12.88 -7.85
C PHE A 181 0.67 13.92 -8.60
N GLY A 182 1.28 14.99 -9.09
CA GLY A 182 0.60 16.03 -9.85
C GLY A 182 -0.01 15.56 -11.18
N ASP A 183 0.55 14.52 -11.81
CA ASP A 183 0.01 13.97 -13.07
C ASP A 183 -1.42 13.44 -12.91
N LEU A 184 -1.83 13.08 -11.69
CA LEU A 184 -3.18 12.59 -11.41
C LEU A 184 -4.27 13.61 -11.73
N THR A 185 -3.97 14.91 -11.68
CA THR A 185 -4.92 15.98 -11.95
C THR A 185 -4.95 16.41 -13.41
N SER A 186 -4.06 15.87 -14.25
CA SER A 186 -4.02 16.20 -15.67
C SER A 186 -5.32 15.79 -16.38
N PRO A 187 -5.80 16.56 -17.39
CA PRO A 187 -7.03 16.22 -18.12
C PRO A 187 -7.04 14.83 -18.75
N ARG A 188 -5.85 14.28 -19.01
CA ARG A 188 -5.69 12.95 -19.62
C ARG A 188 -5.79 11.80 -18.61
N VAL A 189 -5.69 12.08 -17.31
CA VAL A 189 -5.55 11.06 -16.25
C VAL A 189 -6.68 11.15 -15.22
N ARG A 190 -7.10 12.37 -14.86
CA ARG A 190 -7.97 12.66 -13.69
C ARG A 190 -9.27 11.83 -13.62
N SER A 191 -9.84 11.45 -14.76
CA SER A 191 -11.06 10.65 -14.87
C SER A 191 -10.82 9.14 -15.00
N LEU A 192 -9.56 8.71 -15.01
CA LEU A 192 -9.17 7.30 -15.17
C LEU A 192 -8.90 6.61 -13.83
N LEU A 193 -8.98 7.35 -12.73
CA LEU A 193 -8.68 6.88 -11.38
C LEU A 193 -9.96 6.39 -10.68
N VAL A 194 -9.86 5.23 -10.04
CA VAL A 194 -10.85 4.76 -9.07
C VAL A 194 -10.25 4.75 -7.66
N VAL A 195 -11.02 5.25 -6.71
CA VAL A 195 -10.63 5.37 -5.30
C VAL A 195 -11.67 4.64 -4.44
N PRO A 196 -11.28 3.73 -3.55
CA PRO A 196 -12.17 3.23 -2.52
C PRO A 196 -12.66 4.38 -1.63
N ASP A 197 -13.93 4.37 -1.23
CA ASP A 197 -14.50 5.44 -0.39
C ASP A 197 -13.65 5.65 0.88
N PRO A 198 -13.01 6.81 1.04
CA PRO A 198 -12.10 7.08 2.15
C PRO A 198 -12.80 7.15 3.52
N THR A 199 -14.14 7.22 3.53
CA THR A 199 -14.92 7.22 4.79
C THR A 199 -15.12 5.81 5.35
N SER A 200 -15.07 4.79 4.50
CA SER A 200 -15.29 3.38 4.87
C SER A 200 -14.06 2.49 4.67
N SER A 201 -13.13 2.91 3.82
CA SER A 201 -11.93 2.15 3.46
C SER A 201 -10.66 2.81 4.00
N SER A 202 -9.86 2.06 4.78
CA SER A 202 -8.54 2.51 5.22
C SER A 202 -7.60 2.79 4.04
N VAL A 203 -7.76 2.08 2.92
CA VAL A 203 -6.98 2.30 1.70
C VAL A 203 -7.34 3.64 1.04
N GLY A 204 -8.64 3.95 0.93
CA GLY A 204 -9.08 5.25 0.44
C GLY A 204 -8.65 6.39 1.37
N ARG A 205 -8.75 6.18 2.69
CA ARG A 205 -8.26 7.12 3.71
C ARG A 205 -6.75 7.37 3.56
N ALA A 206 -5.95 6.33 3.37
CA ALA A 206 -4.51 6.45 3.16
C ALA A 206 -4.18 7.32 1.93
N PHE A 207 -4.95 7.22 0.85
CA PHE A 207 -4.78 8.09 -0.31
C PHE A 207 -5.08 9.57 0.01
N VAL A 208 -6.11 9.85 0.82
CA VAL A 208 -6.40 11.23 1.28
C VAL A 208 -5.27 11.75 2.18
N GLN A 209 -4.70 10.90 3.05
CA GLN A 209 -3.54 11.26 3.87
C GLN A 209 -2.31 11.56 3.01
N GLU A 210 -2.06 10.76 1.97
CA GLU A 210 -1.00 11.02 0.98
C GLU A 210 -1.22 12.36 0.29
N ALA A 211 -2.44 12.59 -0.20
CA ALA A 211 -2.82 13.84 -0.85
C ALA A 211 -2.61 15.05 0.09
N ALA A 212 -2.99 14.93 1.37
CA ALA A 212 -2.78 15.95 2.38
C ALA A 212 -1.29 16.19 2.66
N ALA A 213 -0.49 15.13 2.76
CA ALA A 213 0.96 15.23 2.94
C ALA A 213 1.65 15.95 1.77
N GLN A 214 1.20 15.70 0.53
CA GLN A 214 1.76 16.29 -0.67
C GLN A 214 1.29 17.74 -0.92
N THR A 215 0.04 18.06 -0.54
CA THR A 215 -0.59 19.33 -0.94
C THR A 215 -0.87 20.28 0.23
N GLY A 216 -0.87 19.79 1.46
CA GLY A 216 -1.20 20.57 2.67
C GLY A 216 -2.57 21.25 2.51
N GLU A 217 -2.62 22.58 2.72
CA GLU A 217 -3.83 23.38 2.56
C GLU A 217 -4.42 23.33 1.14
N GLY A 218 -3.65 22.88 0.14
CA GLY A 218 -4.08 22.69 -1.24
C GLY A 218 -4.95 21.46 -1.47
N LEU A 219 -5.20 20.60 -0.47
CA LEU A 219 -5.96 19.36 -0.63
C LEU A 219 -7.33 19.58 -1.30
N GLY A 220 -8.06 20.63 -0.90
CA GLY A 220 -9.37 20.94 -1.49
C GLY A 220 -9.29 21.23 -2.98
N ALA A 221 -8.31 22.03 -3.41
CA ALA A 221 -8.08 22.34 -4.83
C ALA A 221 -7.61 21.09 -5.61
N PHE A 222 -6.76 20.28 -5.02
CA PHE A 222 -6.34 19.01 -5.61
C PHE A 222 -7.54 18.08 -5.82
N ALA A 223 -8.37 17.87 -4.80
CA ALA A 223 -9.56 17.02 -4.88
C ALA A 223 -10.55 17.51 -5.95
N GLN A 224 -10.76 18.82 -6.07
CA GLN A 224 -11.59 19.43 -7.13
C GLN A 224 -11.00 19.21 -8.54
N SER A 225 -9.68 19.17 -8.65
CA SER A 225 -8.98 18.92 -9.93
C SER A 225 -9.04 17.46 -10.36
N LEU A 226 -9.30 16.54 -9.42
CA LEU A 226 -9.57 15.13 -9.71
C LEU A 226 -11.03 14.98 -10.17
N SER A 227 -11.27 13.94 -10.97
CA SER A 227 -12.62 13.49 -11.30
C SER A 227 -12.67 11.97 -11.12
N PRO A 228 -12.32 11.46 -9.93
CA PRO A 228 -12.19 10.03 -9.72
C PRO A 228 -13.56 9.38 -9.62
N ARG A 229 -13.61 8.09 -9.96
CA ARG A 229 -14.71 7.24 -9.53
C ARG A 229 -14.48 6.86 -8.07
N ILE A 230 -15.48 7.03 -7.24
CA ILE A 230 -15.48 6.57 -5.85
C ILE A 230 -16.30 5.28 -5.77
N ASP A 231 -15.70 4.21 -5.31
CA ASP A 231 -16.37 2.92 -5.11
C ASP A 231 -16.49 2.60 -3.60
N PRO A 232 -17.57 1.91 -3.18
CA PRO A 232 -17.91 1.77 -1.76
C PRO A 232 -16.89 0.95 -0.96
N SER A 233 -16.04 0.15 -1.63
CA SER A 233 -15.04 -0.69 -0.97
C SER A 233 -13.82 -0.88 -1.85
N LEU A 234 -12.71 -1.36 -1.26
CA LEU A 234 -11.52 -1.75 -2.02
C LEU A 234 -11.84 -2.87 -3.02
N GLY A 235 -12.66 -3.85 -2.63
CA GLY A 235 -13.06 -4.93 -3.52
C GLY A 235 -13.83 -4.43 -4.74
N ALA A 236 -14.73 -3.46 -4.58
CA ALA A 236 -15.46 -2.84 -5.68
C ALA A 236 -14.50 -2.05 -6.59
N ALA A 237 -13.59 -1.25 -6.01
CA ALA A 237 -12.60 -0.48 -6.77
C ALA A 237 -11.68 -1.36 -7.60
N VAL A 238 -11.16 -2.45 -7.02
CA VAL A 238 -10.34 -3.44 -7.74
C VAL A 238 -11.16 -4.16 -8.82
N GLY A 239 -12.45 -4.42 -8.55
CA GLY A 239 -13.35 -5.09 -9.50
C GLY A 239 -13.61 -4.29 -10.80
N VAL A 240 -13.47 -2.95 -10.77
CA VAL A 240 -13.62 -2.10 -11.96
C VAL A 240 -12.28 -1.69 -12.58
N TRP A 241 -11.18 -1.96 -11.90
CA TRP A 241 -9.86 -1.75 -12.44
C TRP A 241 -9.63 -2.64 -13.67
N THR A 242 -9.09 -2.08 -14.74
CA THR A 242 -8.96 -2.77 -16.03
C THR A 242 -8.12 -4.03 -15.99
N ALA A 243 -7.12 -4.06 -15.10
CA ALA A 243 -6.33 -5.25 -14.86
C ALA A 243 -7.05 -6.30 -13.99
N GLY A 244 -8.34 -6.14 -13.73
CA GLY A 244 -9.14 -7.14 -13.00
C GLY A 244 -8.99 -8.55 -13.53
N GLY A 245 -8.81 -8.73 -14.83
CA GLY A 245 -8.48 -10.01 -15.45
C GLY A 245 -7.09 -10.56 -15.13
N HIS A 246 -6.19 -9.75 -14.60
CA HIS A 246 -4.83 -10.14 -14.24
C HIS A 246 -4.70 -10.55 -12.76
N VAL A 247 -5.70 -10.32 -11.94
CA VAL A 247 -5.64 -10.60 -10.50
C VAL A 247 -6.13 -12.00 -10.24
N SER A 248 -5.36 -12.81 -9.54
CA SER A 248 -5.76 -14.16 -9.14
C SER A 248 -6.96 -14.13 -8.20
N GLN A 249 -7.79 -15.17 -8.28
CA GLN A 249 -8.93 -15.36 -7.38
C GLN A 249 -8.46 -15.33 -5.92
N GLY A 250 -9.10 -14.53 -5.08
CA GLY A 250 -8.80 -14.44 -3.65
C GLY A 250 -8.19 -13.12 -3.19
N TYR A 251 -7.80 -12.21 -4.10
CA TYR A 251 -7.42 -10.87 -3.68
C TYR A 251 -8.64 -10.15 -3.08
N VAL A 252 -8.52 -9.64 -1.85
CA VAL A 252 -9.61 -9.03 -1.04
C VAL A 252 -10.90 -9.86 -0.97
N GLY A 253 -10.79 -11.19 -1.02
CA GLY A 253 -11.97 -12.07 -0.98
C GLY A 253 -12.82 -12.07 -2.24
N GLN A 254 -12.36 -11.42 -3.30
CA GLN A 254 -13.06 -11.36 -4.57
C GLN A 254 -12.12 -11.62 -5.74
N LEU A 255 -12.57 -12.53 -6.64
CA LEU A 255 -12.32 -12.45 -8.04
C LEU A 255 -10.90 -12.78 -8.41
N VAL A 256 -10.60 -13.21 -9.47
CA VAL A 256 -10.93 -12.94 -10.82
C VAL A 256 -10.08 -13.86 -11.65
N GLY A 257 -10.52 -14.88 -12.14
CA GLY A 257 -9.90 -15.59 -13.24
C GLY A 257 -10.50 -15.01 -14.54
N GLY A 258 -9.69 -14.47 -15.39
CA GLY A 258 -10.09 -14.06 -16.72
C GLY A 258 -8.85 -13.70 -17.51
N GLU A 259 -8.81 -14.06 -18.76
CA GLU A 259 -7.77 -13.54 -19.63
C GLU A 259 -7.96 -12.04 -19.78
N ALA A 260 -6.91 -11.30 -19.51
CA ALA A 260 -6.91 -9.86 -19.49
C ALA A 260 -7.05 -9.30 -20.91
N GLU A 261 -8.24 -8.95 -21.23
CA GLU A 261 -8.44 -7.91 -22.24
C GLU A 261 -8.54 -6.57 -21.46
N ALA A 262 -7.63 -5.65 -21.75
CA ALA A 262 -7.61 -4.31 -21.20
C ALA A 262 -8.80 -3.48 -21.69
N SER A 263 -10.01 -3.92 -21.40
CA SER A 263 -11.25 -3.42 -22.01
C SER A 263 -12.04 -2.47 -21.12
N GLY A 264 -11.62 -2.28 -19.87
CA GLY A 264 -12.30 -1.37 -18.92
C GLY A 264 -11.94 0.11 -19.13
N ALA A 265 -12.54 0.97 -18.31
CA ALA A 265 -12.38 2.42 -18.38
C ALA A 265 -11.44 2.98 -17.29
N TYR A 266 -11.09 2.20 -16.28
CA TYR A 266 -10.33 2.66 -15.10
C TYR A 266 -8.99 1.94 -14.96
N PRO A 267 -7.94 2.41 -15.67
CA PRO A 267 -6.61 1.81 -15.60
C PRO A 267 -5.83 2.17 -14.34
N LEU A 268 -6.34 3.07 -13.52
CA LEU A 268 -5.69 3.53 -12.30
C LEU A 268 -6.59 3.23 -11.09
N VAL A 269 -6.05 2.57 -10.07
CA VAL A 269 -6.76 2.28 -8.82
C VAL A 269 -5.90 2.61 -7.62
N VAL A 270 -6.50 3.20 -6.60
CA VAL A 270 -5.88 3.32 -5.29
C VAL A 270 -5.99 1.98 -4.58
N ALA A 271 -4.86 1.34 -4.32
CA ALA A 271 -4.81 0.01 -3.73
C ALA A 271 -3.50 -0.23 -2.96
N PRO A 272 -3.44 -1.26 -2.11
CA PRO A 272 -2.18 -1.75 -1.58
C PRO A 272 -1.25 -2.22 -2.70
N ARG A 273 0.06 -2.07 -2.51
CA ARG A 273 1.07 -2.50 -3.47
C ARG A 273 1.08 -4.02 -3.71
N SER A 274 0.59 -4.80 -2.76
CA SER A 274 0.35 -6.23 -2.95
C SER A 274 -0.56 -6.53 -4.15
N LEU A 275 -1.40 -5.59 -4.60
CA LEU A 275 -2.16 -5.72 -5.85
C LEU A 275 -1.23 -5.89 -7.06
N ALA A 276 -0.11 -5.17 -7.13
CA ALA A 276 0.87 -5.35 -8.20
C ALA A 276 1.49 -6.75 -8.16
N ALA A 277 1.75 -7.31 -6.97
CA ALA A 277 2.22 -8.68 -6.82
C ALA A 277 1.14 -9.72 -7.19
N ALA A 278 -0.12 -9.45 -6.89
CA ALA A 278 -1.26 -10.29 -7.28
C ALA A 278 -1.49 -10.27 -8.80
N ALA A 279 -1.23 -9.14 -9.45
CA ALA A 279 -1.32 -8.96 -10.90
C ALA A 279 -0.04 -9.43 -11.64
N ALA A 280 0.73 -10.35 -11.06
CA ALA A 280 1.94 -10.90 -11.67
C ALA A 280 1.62 -11.63 -12.99
N THR A 281 2.57 -11.54 -13.92
CA THR A 281 2.52 -12.38 -15.14
C THR A 281 2.66 -13.86 -14.80
N ASN A 282 2.25 -14.72 -15.68
CA ASN A 282 2.34 -16.19 -15.49
C ASN A 282 3.77 -16.67 -15.18
N THR A 283 4.79 -15.95 -15.63
CA THR A 283 6.20 -16.25 -15.33
C THR A 283 6.63 -15.74 -13.97
N GLY A 284 5.85 -14.87 -13.32
CA GLY A 284 6.23 -14.19 -12.09
C GLY A 284 7.39 -13.19 -12.23
N ALA A 285 7.86 -12.94 -13.46
CA ALA A 285 9.01 -12.07 -13.70
C ALA A 285 8.64 -10.59 -13.84
N ASP A 286 7.37 -10.28 -14.06
CA ASP A 286 6.85 -8.92 -14.20
C ASP A 286 5.40 -8.88 -13.68
N SER A 287 4.82 -7.70 -13.63
CA SER A 287 3.42 -7.47 -13.25
C SER A 287 2.72 -6.60 -14.29
N TYR A 288 1.44 -6.86 -14.48
CA TYR A 288 0.55 -5.97 -15.24
C TYR A 288 0.26 -4.67 -14.47
N GLY A 289 0.24 -4.74 -13.15
CA GLY A 289 0.11 -3.59 -12.25
C GLY A 289 1.45 -2.89 -12.02
N ALA A 290 1.49 -1.58 -12.19
CA ALA A 290 2.64 -0.75 -11.88
C ALA A 290 2.28 0.28 -10.81
N PRO A 291 2.90 0.23 -9.61
CA PRO A 291 2.73 1.29 -8.63
C PRO A 291 3.31 2.61 -9.16
N VAL A 292 2.57 3.70 -9.03
CA VAL A 292 3.06 5.06 -9.28
C VAL A 292 3.77 5.52 -8.01
N SER A 293 5.11 5.43 -7.98
CA SER A 293 5.92 5.57 -6.76
C SER A 293 5.67 6.86 -5.98
N SER A 294 5.48 7.97 -6.67
CA SER A 294 5.22 9.29 -6.08
C SER A 294 3.84 9.43 -5.42
N THR A 295 3.00 8.40 -5.50
CA THR A 295 1.66 8.36 -4.89
C THR A 295 1.57 7.36 -3.75
N CYS A 296 2.72 6.88 -3.27
CA CYS A 296 2.76 5.85 -2.24
C CYS A 296 2.85 6.45 -0.83
N ILE A 297 2.01 5.97 0.06
CA ILE A 297 2.09 6.22 1.50
C ILE A 297 2.42 4.92 2.23
N ALA A 298 3.37 4.99 3.15
CA ALA A 298 3.80 3.85 3.95
C ALA A 298 2.69 3.37 4.86
N ARG A 299 2.38 2.07 4.80
CA ARG A 299 1.38 1.45 5.66
C ARG A 299 1.93 0.22 6.35
N ILE A 300 2.12 0.32 7.66
CA ILE A 300 2.43 -0.83 8.49
C ILE A 300 1.14 -1.63 8.70
N LEU A 301 1.24 -2.95 8.60
CA LEU A 301 0.15 -3.88 8.84
C LEU A 301 0.23 -4.40 10.27
N TYR A 302 -0.86 -4.22 11.01
CA TYR A 302 -0.99 -4.70 12.38
C TYR A 302 -1.99 -5.84 12.49
N ALA A 303 -1.71 -6.72 13.43
CA ALA A 303 -2.57 -7.79 13.91
C ALA A 303 -3.00 -7.49 15.33
N ALA A 304 -4.27 -7.77 15.67
CA ALA A 304 -4.74 -7.69 17.05
C ALA A 304 -5.75 -8.81 17.34
N ALA A 305 -5.74 -9.35 18.56
CA ALA A 305 -6.84 -10.16 19.03
C ALA A 305 -8.08 -9.30 19.25
N THR A 306 -9.27 -9.83 19.00
CA THR A 306 -10.52 -9.16 19.39
C THR A 306 -10.64 -9.08 20.92
N ALA A 307 -11.53 -8.24 21.42
CA ALA A 307 -11.70 -8.04 22.86
C ALA A 307 -12.14 -9.31 23.61
N SER A 308 -12.77 -10.24 22.91
CA SER A 308 -13.26 -11.50 23.46
C SER A 308 -13.13 -12.62 22.44
N PRO A 309 -11.90 -13.06 22.12
CA PRO A 309 -11.70 -14.13 21.17
C PRO A 309 -12.26 -15.44 21.73
N ALA A 310 -12.96 -16.21 20.89
CA ALA A 310 -13.47 -17.52 21.26
C ALA A 310 -12.38 -18.62 21.20
N SER A 311 -11.31 -18.36 20.42
CA SER A 311 -10.22 -19.30 20.20
C SER A 311 -8.98 -18.94 21.03
N ASP A 312 -8.46 -19.92 21.76
CA ASP A 312 -7.15 -19.80 22.44
C ASP A 312 -5.98 -19.67 21.44
N GLY A 313 -6.21 -19.94 20.16
CA GLY A 313 -5.23 -19.80 19.09
C GLY A 313 -5.02 -18.37 18.61
N ALA A 314 -5.83 -17.40 19.05
CA ALA A 314 -5.73 -16.00 18.61
C ALA A 314 -4.34 -15.39 18.87
N GLU A 315 -3.86 -15.46 20.12
CA GLU A 315 -2.52 -14.97 20.48
C GLU A 315 -1.41 -15.75 19.76
N SER A 316 -1.61 -17.07 19.58
CA SER A 316 -0.63 -17.92 18.88
C SER A 316 -0.49 -17.55 17.42
N LEU A 317 -1.57 -17.17 16.73
CA LEU A 317 -1.50 -16.72 15.34
C LEU A 317 -0.72 -15.41 15.23
N ILE A 318 -0.98 -14.45 16.11
CA ILE A 318 -0.30 -13.15 16.08
C ILE A 318 1.21 -13.32 16.34
N ALA A 319 1.57 -14.12 17.35
CA ALA A 319 2.97 -14.44 17.62
C ALA A 319 3.64 -15.18 16.44
N TRP A 320 2.93 -16.14 15.83
CA TRP A 320 3.46 -16.92 14.71
C TRP A 320 3.72 -16.06 13.48
N LEU A 321 2.86 -15.06 13.20
CA LEU A 321 3.03 -14.13 12.08
C LEU A 321 4.32 -13.33 12.15
N GLN A 322 4.89 -13.10 13.33
CA GLN A 322 6.20 -12.47 13.50
C GLN A 322 7.38 -13.41 13.27
N GLY A 323 7.13 -14.72 13.20
CA GLY A 323 8.18 -15.73 13.01
C GLY A 323 8.70 -15.79 11.57
N GLU A 324 9.99 -16.17 11.39
CA GLU A 324 10.65 -16.22 10.10
C GLU A 324 9.86 -17.01 9.04
N ARG A 325 9.29 -18.18 9.42
CA ARG A 325 8.52 -19.01 8.47
C ARG A 325 7.30 -18.27 7.92
N ALA A 326 6.55 -17.56 8.77
CA ALA A 326 5.40 -16.77 8.35
C ALA A 326 5.82 -15.60 7.49
N GLN A 327 6.85 -14.86 7.91
CA GLN A 327 7.40 -13.73 7.18
C GLN A 327 7.85 -14.12 5.77
N ARG A 328 8.50 -15.27 5.63
CA ARG A 328 8.92 -15.81 4.33
C ARG A 328 7.73 -16.18 3.44
N LEU A 329 6.69 -16.79 4.00
CA LEU A 329 5.49 -17.17 3.25
C LEU A 329 4.72 -15.93 2.77
N LEU A 330 4.53 -14.93 3.63
CA LEU A 330 3.89 -13.66 3.27
C LEU A 330 4.67 -12.94 2.16
N ALA A 331 5.99 -12.87 2.27
CA ALA A 331 6.86 -12.25 1.27
C ALA A 331 6.83 -13.01 -0.06
N THR A 332 6.85 -14.34 -0.04
CA THR A 332 6.81 -15.18 -1.24
C THR A 332 5.47 -15.06 -1.96
N ALA A 333 4.38 -14.97 -1.22
CA ALA A 333 3.06 -14.72 -1.79
C ALA A 333 2.91 -13.29 -2.33
N GLY A 334 3.76 -12.36 -1.89
CA GLY A 334 3.64 -10.93 -2.21
C GLY A 334 2.48 -10.26 -1.51
N SER A 335 2.05 -10.81 -0.37
CA SER A 335 0.91 -10.29 0.40
C SER A 335 1.31 -9.25 1.45
N ALA A 336 2.57 -9.23 1.86
CA ALA A 336 3.14 -8.19 2.71
C ALA A 336 4.67 -8.13 2.54
N TYR A 337 5.24 -6.96 2.71
CA TYR A 337 6.66 -6.78 2.93
C TYR A 337 6.98 -7.19 4.37
N PRO A 338 7.95 -8.11 4.57
CA PRO A 338 8.25 -8.64 5.88
C PRO A 338 8.86 -7.61 6.82
N ILE A 339 8.62 -7.74 8.11
CA ILE A 339 9.27 -6.93 9.16
C ILE A 339 10.77 -7.22 9.27
N ASP A 340 11.22 -8.41 8.87
CA ASP A 340 12.63 -8.74 8.66
C ASP A 340 12.99 -8.56 7.18
N GLY A 341 13.63 -7.45 6.84
CA GLY A 341 14.03 -7.12 5.47
C GLY A 341 14.94 -8.16 4.81
N GLY A 342 15.68 -8.98 5.58
CA GLY A 342 16.50 -10.06 5.08
C GLY A 342 15.69 -11.21 4.45
N VAL A 343 14.43 -11.34 4.82
CA VAL A 343 13.51 -12.36 4.30
C VAL A 343 12.94 -11.99 2.92
N ALA A 344 12.93 -10.70 2.57
CA ALA A 344 12.32 -10.22 1.33
C ALA A 344 13.10 -10.55 0.06
N ALA A 345 14.42 -10.79 0.18
CA ALA A 345 15.27 -11.09 -0.96
C ALA A 345 14.75 -12.32 -1.75
N ASP A 346 14.78 -12.23 -3.06
CA ASP A 346 14.32 -13.28 -3.99
C ASP A 346 12.83 -13.68 -3.85
N THR A 347 12.00 -12.81 -3.31
CA THR A 347 10.55 -13.03 -3.15
C THR A 347 9.74 -12.00 -3.93
N LYS A 348 8.41 -12.22 -4.05
CA LYS A 348 7.50 -11.22 -4.62
C LYS A 348 7.52 -9.90 -3.84
N ALA A 349 7.82 -9.93 -2.53
CA ALA A 349 7.97 -8.72 -1.74
C ALA A 349 9.11 -7.81 -2.25
N ALA A 350 10.09 -8.33 -2.99
CA ALA A 350 11.11 -7.52 -3.65
C ALA A 350 10.51 -6.48 -4.61
N TRP A 351 9.34 -6.76 -5.21
CA TRP A 351 8.63 -5.78 -6.04
C TRP A 351 8.04 -4.63 -5.20
N LEU A 352 7.68 -4.92 -3.95
CA LEU A 352 7.23 -3.91 -3.00
C LEU A 352 8.41 -3.07 -2.50
N MET A 353 9.62 -3.68 -2.40
CA MET A 353 10.84 -3.02 -1.92
C MET A 353 11.38 -1.99 -2.90
N GLY A 354 11.41 -2.29 -4.19
CA GLY A 354 12.08 -1.46 -5.19
C GLY A 354 11.56 -0.01 -5.26
N ILE A 355 10.50 0.30 -4.53
CA ILE A 355 9.78 1.56 -4.62
C ILE A 355 9.54 2.19 -3.24
N SER A 356 9.80 1.47 -2.15
CA SER A 356 9.49 1.94 -0.79
C SER A 356 10.31 3.15 -0.32
N GLY A 357 11.40 3.49 -1.03
CA GLY A 357 12.18 4.69 -0.72
C GLY A 357 11.45 6.01 -0.97
N ASP A 358 10.42 5.99 -1.81
CA ASP A 358 9.68 7.19 -2.21
C ASP A 358 8.32 7.32 -1.48
N ALA A 359 7.92 6.32 -0.68
CA ALA A 359 6.67 6.35 0.03
C ALA A 359 6.70 7.39 1.16
N VAL A 360 5.67 8.25 1.23
CA VAL A 360 5.49 9.15 2.36
C VAL A 360 5.29 8.33 3.64
N VAL A 361 6.03 8.66 4.69
CA VAL A 361 5.80 8.12 6.03
C VAL A 361 4.88 9.08 6.77
N PRO A 362 3.65 8.68 7.09
CA PRO A 362 2.70 9.59 7.71
C PRO A 362 3.18 10.02 9.10
N ASP A 363 3.08 11.31 9.37
CA ASP A 363 3.30 11.92 10.66
C ASP A 363 1.99 12.38 11.33
N GLU A 364 2.07 12.99 12.47
CA GLU A 364 0.88 13.45 13.22
C GLU A 364 0.02 14.44 12.43
N THR A 365 0.59 15.17 11.47
CA THR A 365 -0.16 16.16 10.66
C THR A 365 -1.15 15.53 9.69
N VAL A 366 -0.97 14.25 9.38
CA VAL A 366 -1.83 13.49 8.48
C VAL A 366 -2.38 12.20 9.09
N ALA A 367 -1.82 11.74 10.21
CA ALA A 367 -2.16 10.45 10.81
C ALA A 367 -2.90 10.56 12.16
N SER A 368 -2.93 11.72 12.82
CA SER A 368 -3.73 11.87 14.04
C SER A 368 -5.23 11.78 13.75
N PRO A 369 -6.08 11.31 14.68
CA PRO A 369 -7.53 11.21 14.48
C PRO A 369 -8.18 12.53 14.08
N GLU A 370 -7.71 13.63 14.65
CA GLU A 370 -8.18 14.99 14.37
C GLU A 370 -7.80 15.40 12.94
N ALA A 371 -6.55 15.16 12.53
CA ALA A 371 -6.06 15.44 11.19
C ALA A 371 -6.83 14.65 10.13
N ILE A 372 -7.00 13.34 10.35
CA ILE A 372 -7.77 12.46 9.46
C ILE A 372 -9.20 12.98 9.29
N THR A 373 -9.87 13.35 10.39
CA THR A 373 -11.23 13.88 10.34
C THR A 373 -11.29 15.17 9.53
N ALA A 374 -10.36 16.10 9.73
CA ALA A 374 -10.29 17.36 9.02
C ALA A 374 -10.02 17.17 7.53
N TRP A 375 -9.07 16.30 7.17
CA TRP A 375 -8.72 16.03 5.77
C TRP A 375 -9.84 15.32 5.02
N LEU A 376 -10.52 14.35 5.65
CA LEU A 376 -11.69 13.69 5.06
C LEU A 376 -12.84 14.66 4.84
N ALA A 377 -13.08 15.58 5.77
CA ALA A 377 -14.11 16.63 5.60
C ALA A 377 -13.77 17.56 4.42
N THR A 378 -12.51 17.98 4.30
CA THR A 378 -12.02 18.81 3.20
C THR A 378 -12.17 18.08 1.86
N TRP A 379 -11.77 16.82 1.78
CA TRP A 379 -11.87 15.97 0.61
C TRP A 379 -13.34 15.83 0.13
N ASN A 380 -14.22 15.41 1.03
CA ASN A 380 -15.64 15.19 0.71
C ASN A 380 -16.34 16.48 0.30
N SER A 381 -16.05 17.60 0.96
CA SER A 381 -16.57 18.91 0.59
C SER A 381 -16.14 19.32 -0.81
N ALA A 382 -14.88 19.11 -1.14
CA ALA A 382 -14.31 19.46 -2.43
C ALA A 382 -14.92 18.64 -3.59
N LEU A 383 -15.10 17.33 -3.40
CA LEU A 383 -15.74 16.46 -4.41
C LEU A 383 -17.23 16.72 -4.57
N SER A 384 -17.90 17.24 -3.54
CA SER A 384 -19.34 17.58 -3.59
C SER A 384 -19.61 18.97 -4.17
N ALA A 385 -18.59 19.80 -4.30
CA ALA A 385 -18.71 21.12 -4.89
C ALA A 385 -19.01 21.03 -6.39
N PRO A 386 -19.93 21.86 -6.94
CA PRO A 386 -20.13 21.91 -8.38
C PRO A 386 -18.81 22.28 -9.07
N ALA A 387 -18.48 21.58 -10.16
CA ALA A 387 -17.28 21.87 -10.94
C ALA A 387 -17.25 23.37 -11.28
N SER A 388 -16.20 24.05 -10.84
CA SER A 388 -15.99 25.45 -11.17
C SER A 388 -15.88 25.54 -12.68
N THR A 389 -16.82 26.20 -13.34
CA THR A 389 -16.69 26.57 -14.74
C THR A 389 -15.59 27.62 -14.85
N GLN A 390 -14.34 27.21 -14.91
CA GLN A 390 -13.29 28.07 -15.42
C GLN A 390 -13.62 28.31 -16.89
N PRO A 391 -13.59 29.55 -17.37
CA PRO A 391 -13.70 29.80 -18.80
C PRO A 391 -12.52 29.08 -19.48
N GLU A 392 -12.83 28.14 -20.36
CA GLU A 392 -11.85 27.53 -21.25
C GLU A 392 -11.20 28.68 -22.02
N GLY A 393 -9.90 28.89 -21.78
CA GLY A 393 -9.09 29.76 -22.62
C GLY A 393 -9.18 29.22 -24.05
N GLU A 394 -9.60 30.06 -24.97
CA GLU A 394 -9.52 29.83 -26.41
C GLU A 394 -8.05 29.61 -26.79
N ASP A 395 -7.62 28.35 -26.79
CA ASP A 395 -6.40 27.94 -27.49
C ASP A 395 -6.79 26.85 -28.50
N GLY A 396 -6.53 27.24 -29.75
CA GLY A 396 -7.03 26.63 -30.94
C GLY A 396 -6.58 25.20 -31.20
N ASP A 397 -7.39 24.55 -32.02
CA ASP A 397 -7.11 23.38 -32.85
C ASP A 397 -6.70 22.09 -32.12
N GLU A 398 -7.66 21.47 -31.43
CA GLU A 398 -7.57 20.07 -31.06
C GLU A 398 -8.38 19.22 -32.06
N PRO A 399 -7.76 18.19 -32.69
CA PRO A 399 -8.52 17.29 -33.57
C PRO A 399 -9.55 16.52 -32.75
N ALA A 400 -10.80 16.57 -33.18
CA ALA A 400 -11.95 15.91 -32.56
C ALA A 400 -11.65 14.45 -32.20
N ALA A 401 -12.00 14.07 -30.98
CA ALA A 401 -11.94 12.68 -30.52
C ALA A 401 -12.75 11.79 -31.47
N PRO A 402 -12.24 10.59 -31.84
CA PRO A 402 -13.00 9.67 -32.67
C PRO A 402 -14.27 9.23 -31.93
N SER A 403 -15.41 9.35 -32.62
CA SER A 403 -16.71 8.81 -32.15
C SER A 403 -16.57 7.33 -31.80
N PRO A 404 -17.23 6.88 -30.73
CA PRO A 404 -17.26 5.45 -30.39
C PRO A 404 -17.78 4.65 -31.56
N ALA A 405 -17.06 3.57 -31.90
CA ALA A 405 -17.44 2.66 -32.96
C ALA A 405 -18.83 2.05 -32.71
N PRO A 406 -19.64 1.85 -33.75
CA PRO A 406 -20.98 1.28 -33.60
C PRO A 406 -20.87 -0.13 -33.00
N VAL A 407 -21.69 -0.37 -31.99
CA VAL A 407 -21.84 -1.71 -31.38
C VAL A 407 -22.32 -2.67 -32.48
N VAL A 408 -21.44 -3.55 -32.92
CA VAL A 408 -21.80 -4.65 -33.83
C VAL A 408 -22.52 -5.68 -32.98
N THR A 409 -23.84 -5.71 -33.06
CA THR A 409 -24.66 -6.81 -32.55
C THR A 409 -24.34 -8.08 -33.33
N ARG A 410 -23.75 -9.04 -32.66
CA ARG A 410 -23.49 -10.37 -33.17
C ARG A 410 -24.83 -11.04 -33.49
N PRO A 411 -25.06 -11.61 -34.66
CA PRO A 411 -26.27 -12.39 -34.94
C PRO A 411 -26.28 -13.63 -34.02
N SER A 412 -27.44 -13.87 -33.42
CA SER A 412 -27.71 -15.07 -32.63
C SER A 412 -27.44 -16.34 -33.47
N ALA A 413 -26.75 -17.30 -32.88
CA ALA A 413 -26.55 -18.60 -33.45
C ALA A 413 -27.92 -19.31 -33.66
N PRO A 414 -28.09 -20.08 -34.75
CA PRO A 414 -29.30 -20.85 -34.95
C PRO A 414 -29.42 -21.98 -33.91
N ASP A 415 -30.63 -22.15 -33.44
CA ASP A 415 -31.08 -23.20 -32.52
C ASP A 415 -30.76 -24.59 -33.09
N PRO A 416 -30.11 -25.50 -32.35
CA PRO A 416 -29.94 -26.88 -32.84
C PRO A 416 -31.29 -27.58 -32.81
N GLY A 417 -31.78 -27.89 -34.00
CA GLY A 417 -33.02 -28.59 -34.18
C GLY A 417 -33.06 -29.94 -33.43
N THR A 418 -34.18 -30.18 -32.80
CA THR A 418 -34.58 -31.47 -32.24
C THR A 418 -34.72 -32.48 -33.35
N ASP A 419 -33.77 -33.40 -33.50
CA ASP A 419 -33.95 -34.62 -34.26
C ASP A 419 -34.83 -35.56 -33.43
N THR A 420 -36.07 -35.71 -33.85
CA THR A 420 -36.95 -36.81 -33.47
C THR A 420 -36.49 -38.06 -34.20
N GLU A 421 -35.96 -39.04 -33.47
CA GLU A 421 -35.83 -40.41 -33.94
C GLU A 421 -37.22 -41.00 -34.07
N ASP A 422 -37.61 -41.35 -35.31
CA ASP A 422 -38.69 -42.30 -35.60
C ASP A 422 -38.08 -43.69 -35.79
N GLU A 423 -38.58 -44.63 -34.98
CA GLU A 423 -38.38 -46.06 -35.11
C GLU A 423 -38.98 -46.57 -36.45
N ASP A 424 -38.19 -47.41 -37.15
CA ASP A 424 -38.65 -48.71 -37.69
C ASP A 424 -37.41 -49.59 -38.00
#